data_83c4bced1f2564c4daf44565d460ad5f
#
_entry.id   83c4bced1f2564c4daf44565d460ad5f
#
_cell.length_a   1.000
_cell.length_b   1.000
_cell.length_c   1.000
_cell.angle_alpha   90.00
_cell.angle_beta   90.00
_cell.angle_gamma   90.00
#
_symmetry.space_group_name_H-M   'P 1'
#
loop_
_entity.id
_entity.type
_entity.pdbx_description
1 polymer ?
#
loop_
_entity_poly.entity_id
_entity_poly.type
_entity_poly.pdbx_seq_one_letter_code
_entity_poly.pdbx_strand_id
1 'polypeptide(L)'
;MKRPEIVYTLKTILHRIAPNATVILYGSEARGEARKDSDIDILIILPDKDKITLYDRQTITYPLYDVEFETGVIISPKVFSKQQWENQLAITPFYRNVLKDGIVL
;
A
#
# COMPACT_ATOMS: atom_id res chain seq x y z
N MET A 1 4.56 7.17 -12.68
CA MET A 1 5.25 6.01 -12.06
C MET A 1 6.60 5.79 -12.71
N LYS A 2 7.62 5.57 -11.89
CA LYS A 2 8.97 5.28 -12.37
C LYS A 2 9.26 3.78 -12.45
N ARG A 3 8.56 2.96 -11.64
CA ARG A 3 8.82 1.52 -11.54
C ARG A 3 7.53 0.73 -11.73
N PRO A 4 6.88 0.86 -12.89
CA PRO A 4 5.56 0.26 -13.12
C PRO A 4 5.57 -1.28 -13.03
N GLU A 5 6.68 -1.93 -13.36
CA GLU A 5 6.77 -3.39 -13.29
C GLU A 5 6.66 -3.88 -11.85
N ILE A 6 7.33 -3.19 -10.92
CA ILE A 6 7.29 -3.55 -9.50
C ILE A 6 5.89 -3.28 -8.95
N VAL A 7 5.31 -2.14 -9.29
CA VAL A 7 3.94 -1.79 -8.87
C VAL A 7 2.94 -2.81 -9.39
N TYR A 8 3.09 -3.24 -10.63
CA TYR A 8 2.23 -4.29 -11.21
C TYR A 8 2.35 -5.60 -10.45
N THR A 9 3.57 -5.99 -10.07
CA THR A 9 3.79 -7.20 -9.28
C THR A 9 3.10 -7.11 -7.92
N LEU A 10 3.23 -5.97 -7.24
CA LEU A 10 2.57 -5.74 -5.96
C LEU A 10 1.05 -5.80 -6.10
N LYS A 11 0.51 -5.16 -7.13
CA LYS A 11 -0.92 -5.21 -7.43
C LYS A 11 -1.40 -6.65 -7.61
N THR A 12 -0.68 -7.44 -8.41
CA THR A 12 -1.05 -8.82 -8.70
C THR A 12 -1.08 -9.66 -7.43
N ILE A 13 -0.05 -9.54 -6.60
CA ILE A 13 0.02 -10.27 -5.33
C ILE A 13 -1.15 -9.90 -4.43
N LEU A 14 -1.40 -8.60 -4.25
CA LEU A 14 -2.44 -8.11 -3.34
C LEU A 14 -3.83 -8.50 -3.81
N HIS A 15 -4.10 -8.45 -5.11
CA HIS A 15 -5.40 -8.89 -5.64
C HIS A 15 -5.63 -10.38 -5.46
N ARG A 16 -4.56 -11.17 -5.42
CA ARG A 16 -4.67 -12.61 -5.20
C ARG A 16 -4.91 -12.95 -3.73
N ILE A 17 -4.14 -12.33 -2.80
CA ILE A 17 -4.21 -12.68 -1.38
C ILE A 17 -5.29 -11.92 -0.62
N ALA A 18 -5.73 -10.77 -1.13
CA ALA A 18 -6.75 -9.94 -0.50
C ALA A 18 -7.66 -9.34 -1.58
N PRO A 19 -8.50 -10.18 -2.24
CA PRO A 19 -9.27 -9.73 -3.41
C PRO A 19 -10.30 -8.65 -3.09
N ASN A 20 -10.75 -8.54 -1.83
CA ASN A 20 -11.73 -7.54 -1.42
C ASN A 20 -11.08 -6.26 -0.89
N ALA A 21 -9.77 -6.22 -0.77
CA ALA A 21 -9.06 -5.06 -0.27
C ALA A 21 -9.05 -3.93 -1.29
N THR A 22 -9.06 -2.70 -0.79
CA THR A 22 -8.71 -1.53 -1.61
C THR A 22 -7.22 -1.31 -1.49
N VAL A 23 -6.54 -1.23 -2.62
CA VAL A 23 -5.08 -1.04 -2.69
C VAL A 23 -4.80 0.30 -3.33
N ILE A 24 -4.05 1.14 -2.65
CA ILE A 24 -3.75 2.50 -3.12
C ILE A 24 -2.24 2.72 -3.11
N LEU A 25 -1.71 3.09 -4.26
CA LEU A 25 -0.33 3.58 -4.38
C LEU A 25 -0.33 5.07 -4.07
N TYR A 26 0.58 5.51 -3.20
CA TYR A 26 0.70 6.93 -2.89
C TYR A 26 2.18 7.31 -2.75
N GLY A 27 2.45 8.55 -2.41
CA GLY A 27 3.82 9.02 -2.23
C GLY A 27 4.56 9.27 -3.55
N SER A 28 5.88 9.26 -3.51
CA SER A 28 6.71 9.68 -4.64
C SER A 28 6.53 8.82 -5.89
N GLU A 29 6.31 7.51 -5.72
CA GLU A 29 6.09 6.64 -6.87
C GLU A 29 4.78 7.01 -7.59
N ALA A 30 3.72 7.28 -6.83
CA ALA A 30 2.43 7.70 -7.41
C ALA A 30 2.54 9.03 -8.13
N ARG A 31 3.33 9.96 -7.61
CA ARG A 31 3.52 11.28 -8.22
C ARG A 31 4.47 11.26 -9.42
N GLY A 32 5.14 10.15 -9.68
CA GLY A 32 6.15 10.09 -10.74
C GLY A 32 7.46 10.79 -10.38
N GLU A 33 7.69 10.99 -9.08
CA GLU A 33 8.86 11.71 -8.56
C GLU A 33 9.86 10.77 -7.87
N ALA A 34 9.60 9.46 -7.89
CA ALA A 34 10.45 8.51 -7.20
C ALA A 34 11.87 8.50 -7.76
N ARG A 35 12.83 8.42 -6.86
CA ARG A 35 14.23 8.20 -7.18
C ARG A 35 14.53 6.72 -7.05
N LYS A 36 15.74 6.32 -7.47
CA LYS A 36 16.16 4.92 -7.42
C LYS A 36 16.08 4.32 -6.01
N ASP A 37 16.34 5.12 -4.98
CA ASP A 37 16.35 4.73 -3.58
C ASP A 37 15.04 5.07 -2.85
N SER A 38 14.03 5.58 -3.54
CA SER A 38 12.75 5.89 -2.92
C SER A 38 11.96 4.63 -2.61
N ASP A 39 11.23 4.64 -1.49
CA ASP A 39 10.31 3.56 -1.13
C ASP A 39 9.10 3.58 -2.06
N ILE A 40 8.46 2.42 -2.19
CA ILE A 40 7.14 2.32 -2.79
C ILE A 40 6.13 2.26 -1.65
N ASP A 41 5.29 3.28 -1.55
CA ASP A 41 4.30 3.42 -0.48
C ASP A 41 2.96 2.85 -0.93
N ILE A 42 2.46 1.86 -0.20
CA ILE A 42 1.20 1.19 -0.53
C ILE A 42 0.31 1.15 0.69
N LEU A 43 -0.94 1.54 0.50
CA LEU A 43 -1.99 1.45 1.50
C LEU A 43 -2.93 0.31 1.13
N ILE A 44 -3.21 -0.57 2.09
CA ILE A 44 -4.12 -1.69 1.92
C ILE A 44 -5.25 -1.52 2.95
N ILE A 45 -6.48 -1.43 2.45
CA ILE A 45 -7.67 -1.27 3.29
C ILE A 45 -8.48 -2.56 3.21
N LEU A 46 -8.68 -3.20 4.36
CA LEU A 46 -9.39 -4.47 4.45
C LEU A 46 -10.84 -4.20 4.90
N PRO A 47 -11.83 -4.33 3.99
CA PRO A 47 -13.23 -4.02 4.31
C PRO A 47 -13.89 -5.05 5.24
N ASP A 48 -13.38 -6.28 5.23
CA ASP A 48 -13.97 -7.40 5.96
C ASP A 48 -13.50 -7.49 7.41
N LYS A 49 -12.61 -6.60 7.85
CA LYS A 49 -12.04 -6.62 9.18
C LYS A 49 -12.44 -5.37 9.96
N ASP A 50 -12.95 -5.58 11.16
CA ASP A 50 -13.19 -4.47 12.08
C ASP A 50 -11.89 -4.06 12.78
N LYS A 51 -10.99 -5.00 12.97
CA LYS A 51 -9.74 -4.81 13.68
C LYS A 51 -8.64 -5.61 12.99
N ILE A 52 -7.51 -4.95 12.77
CA ILE A 52 -6.35 -5.59 12.14
C ILE A 52 -5.50 -6.24 13.23
N THR A 53 -5.39 -7.56 13.17
CA THR A 53 -4.51 -8.31 14.05
C THR A 53 -3.10 -8.35 13.50
N LEU A 54 -2.14 -8.78 14.31
CA LEU A 54 -0.78 -9.01 13.85
C LEU A 54 -0.75 -10.05 12.71
N TYR A 55 -1.55 -11.11 12.85
CA TYR A 55 -1.66 -12.14 11.82
C TYR A 55 -2.17 -11.55 10.50
N ASP A 56 -3.22 -10.74 10.55
CA ASP A 56 -3.76 -10.08 9.36
C ASP A 56 -2.69 -9.26 8.65
N ARG A 57 -1.96 -8.48 9.42
CA ARG A 57 -0.90 -7.63 8.90
C ARG A 57 0.21 -8.44 8.25
N GLN A 58 0.68 -9.49 8.91
CA GLN A 58 1.77 -10.33 8.41
C GLN A 58 1.36 -11.07 7.13
N THR A 59 0.12 -11.56 7.07
CA THR A 59 -0.39 -12.24 5.87
C THR A 59 -0.33 -11.34 4.65
N ILE A 60 -0.57 -10.04 4.83
CA ILE A 60 -0.51 -9.07 3.75
C ILE A 60 0.93 -8.64 3.45
N THR A 61 1.72 -8.35 4.49
CA THR A 61 3.01 -7.68 4.30
C THR A 61 4.15 -8.63 3.93
N TYR A 62 4.13 -9.87 4.41
CA TYR A 62 5.24 -10.79 4.16
C TYR A 62 5.47 -11.07 2.67
N PRO A 63 4.43 -11.33 1.87
CA PRO A 63 4.64 -11.50 0.42
C PRO A 63 5.23 -10.25 -0.25
N LEU A 64 4.93 -9.07 0.27
CA LEU A 64 5.47 -7.83 -0.27
C LEU A 64 6.95 -7.67 0.04
N TYR A 65 7.40 -8.15 1.19
CA TYR A 65 8.82 -8.13 1.54
C TYR A 65 9.65 -9.08 0.66
N ASP A 66 9.03 -10.13 0.13
CA ASP A 66 9.71 -10.97 -0.87
C ASP A 66 10.03 -10.16 -2.13
N VAL A 67 9.13 -9.29 -2.55
CA VAL A 67 9.36 -8.39 -3.68
C VAL A 67 10.49 -7.42 -3.36
N GLU A 68 10.51 -6.88 -2.15
CA GLU A 68 11.58 -6.01 -1.70
C GLU A 68 12.93 -6.73 -1.77
N PHE A 69 13.00 -7.96 -1.29
CA PHE A 69 14.21 -8.76 -1.32
C PHE A 69 14.69 -9.01 -2.75
N GLU A 70 13.78 -9.36 -3.65
CA GLU A 70 14.11 -9.68 -5.03
C GLU A 70 14.52 -8.47 -5.86
N THR A 71 13.90 -7.32 -5.61
CA THR A 71 14.11 -6.12 -6.42
C THR A 71 15.12 -5.14 -5.83
N GLY A 72 15.38 -5.23 -4.52
CA GLY A 72 16.19 -4.25 -3.82
C GLY A 72 15.47 -2.93 -3.57
N VAL A 73 14.19 -2.83 -3.90
CA VAL A 73 13.38 -1.63 -3.68
C VAL A 73 12.57 -1.81 -2.40
N ILE A 74 12.68 -0.85 -1.49
CA ILE A 74 11.96 -0.90 -0.21
C ILE A 74 10.46 -0.72 -0.46
N ILE A 75 9.68 -1.65 0.07
CA ILE A 75 8.22 -1.58 0.01
C ILE A 75 7.73 -1.17 1.39
N SER A 76 6.92 -0.12 1.43
CA SER A 76 6.41 0.45 2.68
C SER A 76 4.89 0.27 2.74
N PRO A 77 4.39 -0.89 3.22
CA PRO A 77 2.96 -1.16 3.29
C PRO A 77 2.37 -0.63 4.57
N LYS A 78 1.14 -0.11 4.48
CA LYS A 78 0.31 0.21 5.63
C LYS A 78 -1.02 -0.50 5.48
N VAL A 79 -1.45 -1.19 6.53
CA VAL A 79 -2.67 -1.98 6.51
C VAL A 79 -3.66 -1.39 7.51
N PHE A 80 -4.83 -1.02 7.02
CA PHE A 80 -5.93 -0.50 7.85
C PHE A 80 -7.19 -1.31 7.62
N SER A 81 -8.06 -1.37 8.63
CA SER A 81 -9.44 -1.73 8.40
C SER A 81 -10.16 -0.55 7.74
N LYS A 82 -11.28 -0.84 7.07
CA LYS A 82 -12.11 0.22 6.48
C LYS A 82 -12.52 1.24 7.54
N GLN A 83 -12.91 0.76 8.73
CA GLN A 83 -13.32 1.63 9.82
C GLN A 83 -12.17 2.53 10.28
N GLN A 84 -10.96 1.98 10.44
CA GLN A 84 -9.79 2.77 10.81
C GLN A 84 -9.49 3.85 9.77
N TRP A 85 -9.61 3.50 8.49
CA TRP A 85 -9.37 4.45 7.42
C TRP A 85 -10.42 5.56 7.40
N GLU A 86 -11.68 5.21 7.54
CA GLU A 86 -12.77 6.18 7.54
C GLU A 86 -12.73 7.10 8.76
N ASN A 87 -12.15 6.66 9.86
CA ASN A 87 -12.01 7.45 11.07
C ASN A 87 -10.77 8.36 11.04
N GLN A 88 -9.98 8.35 9.96
CA GLN A 88 -8.86 9.27 9.82
C GLN A 88 -9.38 10.70 9.76
N LEU A 89 -8.75 11.57 10.53
CA LEU A 89 -9.11 12.99 10.47
C LEU A 89 -8.53 13.57 9.16
N ALA A 90 -9.36 14.33 8.45
CA ALA A 90 -8.96 14.94 7.19
C ALA A 90 -7.79 15.93 7.34
N ILE A 91 -7.46 16.30 8.56
CA ILE A 91 -6.34 17.21 8.86
C ILE A 91 -4.99 16.48 8.96
N THR A 92 -4.98 15.14 9.04
CA THR A 92 -3.70 14.42 9.13
C THR A 92 -2.97 14.52 7.79
N PRO A 93 -1.64 14.82 7.80
CA PRO A 93 -0.89 14.88 6.54
C PRO A 93 -0.93 13.59 5.74
N PHE A 94 -0.87 12.45 6.42
CA PHE A 94 -0.94 11.14 5.77
C PHE A 94 -2.25 10.96 4.99
N TYR A 95 -3.38 11.21 5.65
CA TYR A 95 -4.70 11.09 5.01
C TYR A 95 -4.82 12.00 3.79
N ARG A 96 -4.41 13.27 3.95
CA ARG A 96 -4.45 14.25 2.86
C ARG A 96 -3.58 13.84 1.68
N ASN A 97 -2.37 13.35 1.96
CA ASN A 97 -1.44 12.94 0.91
C ASN A 97 -1.99 11.76 0.11
N VAL A 98 -2.62 10.80 0.79
CA VAL A 98 -3.24 9.66 0.10
C VAL A 98 -4.38 10.13 -0.79
N LEU A 99 -5.24 11.04 -0.29
CA LEU A 99 -6.35 11.56 -1.08
C LEU A 99 -5.86 12.35 -2.30
N LYS A 100 -4.76 13.09 -2.15
CA LYS A 100 -4.23 13.93 -3.21
C LYS A 100 -3.49 13.12 -4.27
N ASP A 101 -2.63 12.21 -3.86
CA ASP A 101 -1.68 11.54 -4.75
C ASP A 101 -2.08 10.11 -5.07
N GLY A 102 -3.04 9.54 -4.34
CA GLY A 102 -3.34 8.12 -4.39
C GLY A 102 -3.85 7.64 -5.74
N ILE A 103 -3.33 6.51 -6.16
CA ILE A 103 -3.76 5.80 -7.36
C ILE A 103 -4.31 4.45 -6.91
N VAL A 104 -5.59 4.20 -7.18
CA VAL A 104 -6.22 2.92 -6.85
C VAL A 104 -5.69 1.86 -7.83
N LEU A 105 -5.14 0.81 -7.27
CA LEU A 105 -4.60 -0.31 -8.06
C LEU A 105 -5.65 -1.47 -8.22
#